data_18b3259935a309d2ecbe88abb58cd802
#
_entry.id   18b3259935a309d2ecbe88abb58cd802
#
_cell.length_a   1.000
_cell.length_b   1.000
_cell.length_c   1.000
_cell.angle_alpha   90.00
_cell.angle_beta   90.00
_cell.angle_gamma   90.00
#
_symmetry.space_group_name_H-M   'P 1'
#
loop_
_entity.id
_entity.type
_entity.pdbx_description
1 polymer ?
#
loop_
_entity_poly.entity_id
_entity_poly.type
_entity_poly.pdbx_seq_one_letter_code
_entity_poly.pdbx_strand_id
1 'polypeptide(L)'
;MLSNQVLVLDIMLVSLELRGVDIHRVQLMNKDSLEMSPEDHTLIAQMAARLAQAHTGVVVVHGTDRLAVSGDRVVELAGTPASPIVFTGAMRPWELRSSDALQNLTEALLAVQLVKPGVYVAMHNQVLQFPGVVKDPERRTFVKAAAG
;
A
#
# COMPACT_ATOMS: atom_id res chain seq x y z
N MET A 1 10.66 -7.69 -18.83
CA MET A 1 11.72 -7.38 -17.87
C MET A 1 11.14 -7.32 -16.48
N LEU A 2 11.69 -8.13 -15.59
CA LEU A 2 11.29 -8.05 -14.18
C LEU A 2 11.66 -6.69 -13.66
N SER A 3 10.71 -5.98 -13.07
CA SER A 3 11.03 -4.68 -12.54
C SER A 3 11.93 -4.81 -11.31
N ASN A 4 12.74 -3.80 -11.13
CA ASN A 4 13.55 -3.67 -9.92
C ASN A 4 12.67 -3.69 -8.66
N GLN A 5 11.41 -3.29 -8.74
CA GLN A 5 10.49 -3.26 -7.60
C GLN A 5 10.19 -4.65 -7.05
N VAL A 6 10.02 -5.66 -7.91
CA VAL A 6 9.78 -7.04 -7.44
C VAL A 6 11.01 -7.58 -6.71
N LEU A 7 12.21 -7.38 -7.28
CA LEU A 7 13.45 -7.80 -6.66
C LEU A 7 13.71 -7.06 -5.35
N VAL A 8 13.43 -5.76 -5.31
CA VAL A 8 13.60 -4.93 -4.11
C VAL A 8 12.67 -5.42 -3.00
N LEU A 9 11.40 -5.70 -3.31
CA LEU A 9 10.46 -6.21 -2.32
C LEU A 9 10.93 -7.54 -1.74
N ASP A 10 11.43 -8.45 -2.58
CA ASP A 10 11.96 -9.74 -2.11
C ASP A 10 13.16 -9.55 -1.19
N ILE A 11 14.08 -8.65 -1.54
CA ILE A 11 15.24 -8.33 -0.71
C ILE A 11 14.79 -7.78 0.64
N MET A 12 13.84 -6.86 0.65
CA MET A 12 13.31 -6.29 1.89
C MET A 12 12.66 -7.34 2.77
N LEU A 13 11.82 -8.21 2.19
CA LEU A 13 11.12 -9.24 2.96
C LEU A 13 12.10 -10.25 3.56
N VAL A 14 13.14 -10.63 2.83
CA VAL A 14 14.18 -11.54 3.35
C VAL A 14 14.95 -10.90 4.50
N SER A 15 15.13 -9.58 4.48
CA SER A 15 15.88 -8.87 5.53
C SER A 15 15.08 -8.65 6.82
N LEU A 16 13.77 -8.91 6.81
CA LEU A 16 12.90 -8.70 7.96
C LEU A 16 12.67 -9.98 8.74
N GLU A 17 12.55 -9.86 10.07
CA GLU A 17 12.09 -10.96 10.91
C GLU A 17 10.58 -10.82 11.13
N LEU A 18 9.80 -11.64 10.42
CA LEU A 18 8.34 -11.60 10.45
C LEU A 18 7.82 -12.87 11.12
N ARG A 19 7.62 -12.79 12.43
CA ARG A 19 7.18 -13.93 13.23
C ARG A 19 5.67 -14.02 13.28
N GLY A 20 5.15 -15.24 13.14
CA GLY A 20 3.72 -15.50 13.22
C GLY A 20 2.93 -15.01 12.01
N VAL A 21 3.61 -14.68 10.91
CA VAL A 21 2.99 -14.18 9.69
C VAL A 21 3.37 -15.08 8.52
N ASP A 22 2.38 -15.44 7.74
CA ASP A 22 2.55 -16.21 6.51
C ASP A 22 2.20 -15.30 5.35
N ILE A 23 3.18 -14.97 4.51
CA ILE A 23 3.01 -13.99 3.45
C ILE A 23 2.84 -14.68 2.11
N HIS A 24 1.69 -14.44 1.47
CA HIS A 24 1.41 -14.88 0.11
C HIS A 24 1.57 -13.68 -0.82
N ARG A 25 2.50 -13.77 -1.77
CA ARG A 25 2.78 -12.69 -2.69
C ARG A 25 1.97 -12.83 -3.96
N VAL A 26 1.33 -11.75 -4.37
CA VAL A 26 0.63 -11.66 -5.65
C VAL A 26 1.20 -10.46 -6.41
N GLN A 27 1.77 -10.72 -7.58
CA GLN A 27 2.21 -9.66 -8.47
C GLN A 27 1.09 -9.34 -9.45
N LEU A 28 0.51 -8.16 -9.31
CA LEU A 28 -0.63 -7.76 -10.13
C LEU A 28 -0.19 -6.98 -11.37
N MET A 29 0.67 -5.99 -11.17
CA MET A 29 1.22 -5.19 -12.25
C MET A 29 2.51 -4.53 -11.81
N ASN A 30 3.25 -4.01 -12.79
CA ASN A 30 4.52 -3.37 -12.54
C ASN A 30 4.57 -2.07 -13.33
N LYS A 31 3.81 -1.09 -12.86
CA LYS A 31 3.70 0.22 -13.48
C LYS A 31 4.01 1.31 -12.47
N ASP A 32 4.65 2.36 -12.97
CA ASP A 32 4.66 3.63 -12.26
C ASP A 32 3.20 4.09 -12.09
N SER A 33 2.83 4.59 -10.91
CA SER A 33 1.46 4.99 -10.66
C SER A 33 1.00 6.14 -11.55
N LEU A 34 1.91 6.97 -12.06
CA LEU A 34 1.58 8.00 -13.04
C LEU A 34 1.14 7.43 -14.39
N GLU A 35 1.52 6.18 -14.69
CA GLU A 35 1.16 5.49 -15.93
C GLU A 35 -0.10 4.64 -15.81
N MET A 36 -0.67 4.55 -14.62
CA MET A 36 -1.86 3.74 -14.37
C MET A 36 -3.10 4.38 -14.97
N SER A 37 -3.88 3.57 -15.66
CA SER A 37 -5.20 3.94 -16.18
C SER A 37 -6.27 3.79 -15.09
N PRO A 38 -7.48 4.36 -15.29
CA PRO A 38 -8.60 4.09 -14.39
C PRO A 38 -8.88 2.60 -14.23
N GLU A 39 -8.73 1.82 -15.29
CA GLU A 39 -8.93 0.37 -15.27
C GLU A 39 -7.87 -0.33 -14.40
N ASP A 40 -6.64 0.17 -14.39
CA ASP A 40 -5.59 -0.35 -13.52
C ASP A 40 -5.94 -0.16 -12.04
N HIS A 41 -6.42 1.03 -11.68
CA HIS A 41 -6.86 1.31 -10.31
C HIS A 41 -8.04 0.43 -9.90
N THR A 42 -8.97 0.20 -10.81
CA THR A 42 -10.11 -0.70 -10.58
C THR A 42 -9.63 -2.14 -10.38
N LEU A 43 -8.67 -2.61 -11.20
CA LEU A 43 -8.13 -3.96 -11.07
C LEU A 43 -7.43 -4.15 -9.72
N ILE A 44 -6.65 -3.16 -9.29
CA ILE A 44 -6.00 -3.18 -7.97
C ILE A 44 -7.06 -3.28 -6.88
N ALA A 45 -8.11 -2.46 -6.95
CA ALA A 45 -9.17 -2.44 -5.95
C ALA A 45 -9.94 -3.76 -5.89
N GLN A 46 -10.27 -4.33 -7.05
CA GLN A 46 -10.97 -5.62 -7.12
C GLN A 46 -10.13 -6.74 -6.53
N MET A 47 -8.85 -6.78 -6.87
CA MET A 47 -7.95 -7.81 -6.35
C MET A 47 -7.74 -7.67 -4.85
N ALA A 48 -7.53 -6.45 -4.36
CA ALA A 48 -7.36 -6.23 -2.94
C ALA A 48 -8.60 -6.65 -2.15
N ALA A 49 -9.78 -6.27 -2.63
CA ALA A 49 -11.04 -6.65 -1.98
C ALA A 49 -11.25 -8.18 -1.97
N ARG A 50 -10.90 -8.84 -3.07
CA ARG A 50 -10.99 -10.31 -3.17
C ARG A 50 -10.04 -10.99 -2.20
N LEU A 51 -8.78 -10.53 -2.16
CA LEU A 51 -7.77 -11.09 -1.25
C LEU A 51 -8.15 -10.86 0.21
N ALA A 52 -8.78 -9.73 0.53
CA ALA A 52 -9.24 -9.44 1.88
C ALA A 52 -10.32 -10.42 2.36
N GLN A 53 -11.08 -11.03 1.44
CA GLN A 53 -12.06 -12.07 1.80
C GLN A 53 -11.40 -13.40 2.15
N ALA A 54 -10.20 -13.66 1.60
CA ALA A 54 -9.52 -14.95 1.74
C ALA A 54 -8.35 -14.90 2.73
N HIS A 55 -7.95 -13.74 3.19
CA HIS A 55 -6.80 -13.55 4.07
C HIS A 55 -7.15 -12.65 5.25
N THR A 56 -6.33 -12.69 6.29
CA THR A 56 -6.54 -11.88 7.49
C THR A 56 -6.12 -10.43 7.31
N GLY A 57 -5.43 -10.12 6.23
CA GLY A 57 -5.04 -8.76 5.87
C GLY A 57 -4.35 -8.73 4.52
N VAL A 58 -4.35 -7.56 3.90
CA VAL A 58 -3.75 -7.33 2.60
C VAL A 58 -2.86 -6.09 2.67
N VAL A 59 -1.62 -6.21 2.24
CA VAL A 59 -0.72 -5.07 2.06
C VAL A 59 -0.52 -4.85 0.56
N VAL A 60 -0.79 -3.63 0.11
CA VAL A 60 -0.63 -3.24 -1.29
C VAL A 60 0.57 -2.31 -1.40
N VAL A 61 1.62 -2.77 -2.07
CA VAL A 61 2.79 -1.94 -2.36
C VAL A 61 2.56 -1.23 -3.68
N HIS A 62 2.55 0.09 -3.66
CA HIS A 62 2.02 0.92 -4.74
C HIS A 62 2.89 2.16 -4.91
N GLY A 63 3.08 2.61 -6.15
CA GLY A 63 3.69 3.90 -6.39
C GLY A 63 2.89 5.03 -5.73
N THR A 64 3.58 6.03 -5.19
CA THR A 64 2.93 7.00 -4.31
C THR A 64 2.14 8.08 -5.03
N ASP A 65 2.45 8.39 -6.29
CA ASP A 65 1.83 9.53 -6.97
C ASP A 65 0.31 9.38 -7.11
N ARG A 66 -0.18 8.16 -7.34
CA ARG A 66 -1.62 7.89 -7.47
C ARG A 66 -2.13 6.81 -6.54
N LEU A 67 -1.38 6.54 -5.47
CA LEU A 67 -1.79 5.58 -4.46
C LEU A 67 -3.17 5.92 -3.91
N ALA A 68 -3.44 7.19 -3.66
CA ALA A 68 -4.72 7.64 -3.13
C ALA A 68 -5.89 7.32 -4.07
N VAL A 69 -5.66 7.33 -5.38
CA VAL A 69 -6.70 6.96 -6.36
C VAL A 69 -7.10 5.50 -6.16
N SER A 70 -6.13 4.60 -6.03
CA SER A 70 -6.41 3.18 -5.78
C SER A 70 -7.08 2.96 -4.42
N GLY A 71 -6.62 3.65 -3.39
CA GLY A 71 -7.22 3.56 -2.05
C GLY A 71 -8.68 3.98 -2.04
N ASP A 72 -8.99 5.12 -2.65
CA ASP A 72 -10.37 5.59 -2.79
C ASP A 72 -11.22 4.61 -3.61
N ARG A 73 -10.62 4.00 -4.65
CA ARG A 73 -11.34 3.03 -5.48
C ARG A 73 -11.74 1.78 -4.68
N VAL A 74 -10.90 1.34 -3.75
CA VAL A 74 -11.26 0.22 -2.86
C VAL A 74 -12.48 0.59 -2.00
N VAL A 75 -12.49 1.80 -1.44
CA VAL A 75 -13.63 2.26 -0.64
C VAL A 75 -14.90 2.32 -1.48
N GLU A 76 -14.81 2.82 -2.71
CA GLU A 76 -15.97 2.88 -3.62
C GLU A 76 -16.53 1.50 -3.94
N LEU A 77 -15.64 0.51 -4.18
CA LEU A 77 -16.07 -0.84 -4.58
C LEU A 77 -16.52 -1.70 -3.41
N ALA A 78 -15.83 -1.62 -2.29
CA ALA A 78 -16.00 -2.57 -1.19
C ALA A 78 -16.57 -1.95 0.08
N GLY A 79 -16.59 -0.62 0.19
CA GLY A 79 -16.94 0.04 1.45
C GLY A 79 -15.94 -0.38 2.53
N THR A 80 -16.43 -1.13 3.51
CA THR A 80 -15.57 -1.78 4.51
C THR A 80 -15.22 -3.19 4.01
N PRO A 81 -13.95 -3.47 3.70
CA PRO A 81 -13.55 -4.81 3.26
C PRO A 81 -13.65 -5.84 4.39
N ALA A 82 -13.62 -7.12 4.05
CA ALA A 82 -13.71 -8.20 5.02
C ALA A 82 -12.53 -8.27 5.99
N SER A 83 -11.35 -7.80 5.54
CA SER A 83 -10.12 -7.71 6.34
C SER A 83 -9.43 -6.39 6.03
N PRO A 84 -8.49 -5.93 6.90
CA PRO A 84 -7.78 -4.67 6.63
C PRO A 84 -7.00 -4.72 5.32
N ILE A 85 -7.05 -3.63 4.58
CA ILE A 85 -6.24 -3.40 3.39
C ILE A 85 -5.37 -2.17 3.66
N VAL A 86 -4.06 -2.36 3.67
CA VAL A 86 -3.10 -1.30 3.97
C VAL A 86 -2.21 -1.07 2.76
N PHE A 87 -2.32 0.13 2.20
CA PHE A 87 -1.44 0.59 1.13
C PHE A 87 -0.15 1.13 1.72
N THR A 88 0.94 0.94 1.00
CA THR A 88 2.22 1.54 1.32
C THR A 88 3.05 1.71 0.06
N GLY A 89 4.16 2.39 0.16
CA GLY A 89 5.09 2.63 -0.93
C GLY A 89 6.31 3.36 -0.42
N ALA A 90 7.07 3.96 -1.33
CA ALA A 90 8.24 4.74 -0.97
C ALA A 90 8.19 6.10 -1.66
N MET A 91 8.44 7.15 -0.89
CA MET A 91 8.59 8.50 -1.44
C MET A 91 9.96 8.70 -2.05
N ARG A 92 10.98 7.98 -1.57
CA ARG A 92 12.35 8.01 -2.05
C ARG A 92 12.72 6.65 -2.63
N PRO A 93 13.41 6.59 -3.79
CA PRO A 93 13.77 5.31 -4.41
C PRO A 93 14.59 4.42 -3.47
N TRP A 94 14.34 3.11 -3.53
CA TRP A 94 15.05 2.11 -2.73
C TRP A 94 16.57 2.19 -2.90
N GLU A 95 17.03 2.53 -4.10
CA GLU A 95 18.45 2.60 -4.42
C GLU A 95 19.20 3.68 -3.64
N LEU A 96 18.47 4.65 -3.09
CA LEU A 96 19.05 5.67 -2.24
C LEU A 96 19.17 5.17 -0.81
N ARG A 97 20.32 5.45 -0.17
CA ARG A 97 20.54 5.09 1.24
C ARG A 97 19.47 5.67 2.16
N SER A 98 18.90 6.79 1.78
CA SER A 98 17.86 7.46 2.54
C SER A 98 16.45 7.02 2.15
N SER A 99 16.29 5.91 1.42
CA SER A 99 14.97 5.42 1.04
C SER A 99 14.15 5.10 2.27
N ASP A 100 12.87 5.44 2.19
CA ASP A 100 11.87 5.15 3.22
C ASP A 100 11.14 3.82 2.98
N ALA A 101 11.53 3.06 1.94
CA ALA A 101 10.82 1.86 1.51
C ALA A 101 10.73 0.79 2.62
N LEU A 102 11.85 0.47 3.26
CA LEU A 102 11.88 -0.58 4.29
C LEU A 102 11.09 -0.18 5.53
N GLN A 103 11.22 1.06 5.96
CA GLN A 103 10.44 1.59 7.08
C GLN A 103 8.95 1.47 6.80
N ASN A 104 8.51 1.94 5.64
CA ASN A 104 7.09 1.96 5.29
C ASN A 104 6.53 0.54 5.16
N LEU A 105 7.28 -0.37 4.54
CA LEU A 105 6.86 -1.77 4.43
C LEU A 105 6.72 -2.41 5.81
N THR A 106 7.69 -2.21 6.70
CA THR A 106 7.65 -2.73 8.06
C THR A 106 6.42 -2.22 8.81
N GLU A 107 6.15 -0.91 8.69
CA GLU A 107 4.99 -0.29 9.32
C GLU A 107 3.68 -0.87 8.78
N ALA A 108 3.58 -1.04 7.47
CA ALA A 108 2.38 -1.59 6.85
C ALA A 108 2.12 -3.04 7.28
N LEU A 109 3.18 -3.86 7.33
CA LEU A 109 3.07 -5.25 7.77
C LEU A 109 2.64 -5.37 9.23
N LEU A 110 3.07 -4.46 10.09
CA LEU A 110 2.61 -4.43 11.47
C LEU A 110 1.19 -3.87 11.56
N ALA A 111 0.92 -2.75 10.90
CA ALA A 111 -0.38 -2.09 10.96
C ALA A 111 -1.51 -3.02 10.52
N VAL A 112 -1.31 -3.80 9.46
CA VAL A 112 -2.34 -4.68 8.92
C VAL A 112 -2.78 -5.75 9.93
N GLN A 113 -1.93 -6.07 10.89
CA GLN A 113 -2.24 -7.03 11.95
C GLN A 113 -3.02 -6.39 13.12
N LEU A 114 -3.03 -5.07 13.21
CA LEU A 114 -3.55 -4.35 14.39
C LEU A 114 -4.82 -3.56 14.10
N VAL A 115 -5.03 -3.11 12.87
CA VAL A 115 -6.16 -2.23 12.54
C VAL A 115 -7.42 -3.02 12.25
N LYS A 116 -8.57 -2.37 12.40
CA LYS A 116 -9.88 -2.94 12.06
C LYS A 116 -10.03 -3.07 10.55
N PRO A 117 -10.93 -3.94 10.05
CA PRO A 117 -11.25 -3.94 8.63
C PRO A 117 -11.57 -2.55 8.12
N GLY A 118 -10.89 -2.16 7.06
CA GLY A 118 -10.96 -0.84 6.46
C GLY A 118 -9.85 -0.69 5.44
N VAL A 119 -9.73 0.48 4.85
CA VAL A 119 -8.72 0.80 3.84
C VAL A 119 -7.84 1.91 4.38
N TYR A 120 -6.54 1.67 4.37
CA TYR A 120 -5.56 2.56 5.02
C TYR A 120 -4.34 2.76 4.13
N VAL A 121 -3.57 3.79 4.44
CA VAL A 121 -2.17 3.91 4.04
C VAL A 121 -1.31 3.98 5.30
N ALA A 122 -0.20 3.24 5.30
CA ALA A 122 0.78 3.26 6.39
C ALA A 122 2.13 3.68 5.84
N MET A 123 2.67 4.77 6.34
CA MET A 123 4.04 5.21 6.07
C MET A 123 4.42 6.34 7.01
N HIS A 124 5.72 6.49 7.21
CA HIS A 124 6.29 7.60 7.99
C HIS A 124 5.70 7.70 9.40
N ASN A 125 5.54 6.53 10.05
CA ASN A 125 5.01 6.42 11.41
C ASN A 125 3.56 6.90 11.55
N GLN A 126 2.78 6.80 10.47
CA GLN A 126 1.36 7.17 10.48
C GLN A 126 0.53 6.10 9.78
N VAL A 127 -0.68 5.91 10.28
CA VAL A 127 -1.70 5.10 9.62
C VAL A 127 -2.90 6.02 9.37
N LEU A 128 -3.23 6.24 8.11
CA LEU A 128 -4.33 7.11 7.72
C LEU A 128 -5.41 6.28 7.02
N GLN A 129 -6.65 6.49 7.39
CA GLN A 129 -7.78 5.73 6.84
C GLN A 129 -8.41 6.49 5.66
N PHE A 130 -8.61 5.77 4.55
CA PHE A 130 -9.37 6.27 3.42
C PHE A 130 -10.86 6.32 3.74
N PRO A 131 -11.62 7.22 3.13
CA PRO A 131 -11.22 8.20 2.12
C PRO A 131 -10.64 9.48 2.72
N GLY A 132 -10.21 10.38 1.83
CA GLY A 132 -9.74 11.70 2.26
C GLY A 132 -8.25 11.76 2.53
N VAL A 133 -7.49 10.79 2.03
CA VAL A 133 -6.03 10.81 2.11
C VAL A 133 -5.47 11.41 0.83
N VAL A 134 -4.55 12.35 0.96
CA VAL A 134 -3.89 13.01 -0.18
C VAL A 134 -2.38 13.03 0.01
N LYS A 135 -1.66 12.99 -1.10
CA LYS A 135 -0.21 13.15 -1.08
C LYS A 135 0.13 14.64 -0.92
N ASP A 136 0.98 14.94 0.07
CA ASP A 136 1.54 16.28 0.26
C ASP A 136 2.95 16.30 -0.33
N PRO A 137 3.17 16.91 -1.50
CA PRO A 137 4.49 16.87 -2.15
C PRO A 137 5.54 17.68 -1.41
N GLU A 138 5.16 18.69 -0.65
CA GLU A 138 6.12 19.49 0.13
C GLU A 138 6.67 18.70 1.31
N ARG A 139 5.79 17.98 2.02
CA ARG A 139 6.17 17.16 3.17
C ARG A 139 6.66 15.77 2.77
N ARG A 140 6.46 15.40 1.50
CA ARG A 140 6.80 14.08 0.95
C ARG A 140 6.19 12.94 1.78
N THR A 141 4.91 13.08 2.08
CA THR A 141 4.14 12.09 2.83
C THR A 141 2.67 12.20 2.47
N PHE A 142 1.85 11.34 3.06
CA PHE A 142 0.40 11.45 2.95
C PHE A 142 -0.17 12.16 4.17
N VAL A 143 -1.26 12.86 3.96
CA VAL A 143 -2.00 13.56 5.02
C VAL A 143 -3.50 13.36 4.81
N LYS A 144 -4.28 13.56 5.86
CA LYS A 144 -5.73 13.63 5.71
C LYS A 144 -6.09 14.98 5.14
N ALA A 145 -6.94 14.97 4.10
CA ALA A 145 -7.48 16.20 3.56
C ALA A 145 -8.29 16.90 4.65
N ALA A 146 -8.17 18.25 4.69
CA ALA A 146 -8.96 19.03 5.63
C ALA A 146 -10.45 18.79 5.38
N ALA A 147 -11.21 18.56 6.45
CA ALA A 147 -12.65 18.51 6.40
C ALA A 147 -13.14 19.92 6.06
N GLY A 148 -13.66 20.06 4.85
CA GLY A 148 -14.10 21.38 4.38
C GLY A 148 -15.49 21.35 3.87
#